data_1c67121dc82e8c26994dcfbcec1d8e47
#
_entry.id   1c67121dc82e8c26994dcfbcec1d8e47
#
_cell.length_a   1.000
_cell.length_b   1.000
_cell.length_c   1.000
_cell.angle_alpha   90.00
_cell.angle_beta   90.00
_cell.angle_gamma   90.00
#
_symmetry.space_group_name_H-M   'P 1'
#
loop_
_entity.id
_entity.type
_entity.pdbx_description
1 polymer ?
#
loop_
_entity_poly.entity_id
_entity_poly.type
_entity_poly.pdbx_seq_one_letter_code
_entity_poly.pdbx_strand_id
1 'polypeptide(L)'
;RIISPELFAFNLNRYSPLSLTIAFKIASQIQSEEFSPEIIQTFLPEDFDEDMEKEILKVHLNKIIEFLGTDHPAVKKCFNGLSGDAAFEYVKAKSHLLKLTDIDTLSAFSKEEIINLQDPLILFAEQALEKLKNLMSKSNELNIEEAALEQEMGRALYEVYGASIPPDATFTLRLSDGVVKNYEYNGTIAPEYTTFY
;
A
#
# COMPACT_ATOMS: atom_id res chain seq x y z
N ARG A 1 -13.84 8.04 -8.81
CA ARG A 1 -13.52 7.10 -7.71
C ARG A 1 -13.36 7.92 -6.44
N ILE A 2 -14.30 7.81 -5.54
CA ILE A 2 -14.16 8.38 -4.19
C ILE A 2 -13.31 7.36 -3.43
N ILE A 3 -12.03 7.68 -3.25
CA ILE A 3 -11.16 6.88 -2.38
C ILE A 3 -11.58 7.23 -0.96
N SER A 4 -12.08 6.24 -0.21
CA SER A 4 -12.41 6.49 1.19
C SER A 4 -11.14 6.85 1.98
N PRO A 5 -11.22 7.73 2.98
CA PRO A 5 -10.08 8.05 3.83
C PRO A 5 -9.43 6.81 4.45
N GLU A 6 -10.25 5.83 4.81
CA GLU A 6 -9.78 4.57 5.37
C GLU A 6 -8.96 3.77 4.36
N LEU A 7 -9.40 3.70 3.10
CA LEU A 7 -8.67 2.98 2.06
C LEU A 7 -7.29 3.61 1.85
N PHE A 8 -7.19 4.94 1.87
CA PHE A 8 -5.92 5.64 1.77
C PHE A 8 -5.02 5.36 2.97
N ALA A 9 -5.56 5.49 4.19
CA ALA A 9 -4.81 5.31 5.43
C ALA A 9 -4.30 3.87 5.59
N PHE A 10 -5.04 2.89 5.05
CA PHE A 10 -4.71 1.47 5.18
C PHE A 10 -3.96 0.91 3.96
N ASN A 11 -3.79 1.69 2.89
CA ASN A 11 -3.08 1.23 1.70
C ASN A 11 -1.57 1.40 1.87
N LEU A 12 -0.90 0.32 2.23
CA LEU A 12 0.55 0.26 2.26
C LEU A 12 1.13 0.16 0.84
N ASN A 13 2.15 0.93 0.59
CA ASN A 13 2.89 0.90 -0.66
C ASN A 13 4.41 0.79 -0.37
N ARG A 14 5.24 0.75 -1.43
CA ARG A 14 6.71 0.63 -1.30
C ARG A 14 7.39 1.76 -0.51
N TYR A 15 6.69 2.83 -0.21
CA TYR A 15 7.18 3.96 0.58
C TYR A 15 6.61 3.96 2.01
N SER A 16 5.90 2.90 2.40
CA SER A 16 5.39 2.76 3.75
C SER A 16 6.53 2.43 4.71
N PRO A 17 6.44 2.87 5.98
CA PRO A 17 7.41 2.50 7.00
C PRO A 17 7.51 0.98 7.12
N LEU A 18 8.72 0.49 7.33
CA LEU A 18 8.96 -0.94 7.48
C LEU A 18 8.26 -1.49 8.75
N SER A 19 8.31 -0.74 9.84
CA SER A 19 7.60 -1.05 11.09
C SER A 19 6.11 -1.29 10.88
N LEU A 20 5.47 -0.44 10.07
CA LEU A 20 4.05 -0.60 9.73
C LEU A 20 3.83 -1.80 8.81
N THR A 21 4.73 -2.06 7.87
CA THR A 21 4.68 -3.24 6.99
C THR A 21 4.82 -4.53 7.81
N ILE A 22 5.74 -4.58 8.74
CA ILE A 22 5.91 -5.71 9.66
C ILE A 22 4.67 -5.88 10.53
N ALA A 23 4.10 -4.79 11.07
CA ALA A 23 2.87 -4.83 11.85
C ALA A 23 1.72 -5.49 11.08
N PHE A 24 1.53 -5.15 9.80
CA PHE A 24 0.53 -5.78 8.95
C PHE A 24 0.80 -7.26 8.69
N LYS A 25 2.05 -7.66 8.55
CA LYS A 25 2.42 -9.08 8.41
C LYS A 25 2.13 -9.87 9.67
N ILE A 26 2.52 -9.34 10.83
CA ILE A 26 2.21 -9.94 12.12
C ILE A 26 0.69 -10.07 12.31
N ALA A 27 -0.06 -8.98 12.07
CA ALA A 27 -1.51 -8.99 12.18
C ALA A 27 -2.17 -10.01 11.24
N SER A 28 -1.64 -10.16 10.02
CA SER A 28 -2.10 -11.19 9.07
C SER A 28 -1.83 -12.61 9.60
N GLN A 29 -0.66 -12.84 10.19
CA GLN A 29 -0.30 -14.13 10.79
C GLN A 29 -1.16 -14.44 12.02
N ILE A 30 -1.47 -13.44 12.86
CA ILE A 30 -2.38 -13.61 14.01
C ILE A 30 -3.75 -14.09 13.55
N GLN A 31 -4.24 -13.64 12.39
CA GLN A 31 -5.52 -14.05 11.83
C GLN A 31 -5.48 -15.40 11.09
N SER A 32 -4.29 -15.95 10.82
CA SER A 32 -4.15 -17.26 10.17
C SER A 32 -4.17 -18.40 11.20
N GLU A 33 -4.43 -19.61 10.71
CA GLU A 33 -4.34 -20.83 11.53
C GLU A 33 -2.88 -21.20 11.84
N GLU A 34 -2.00 -20.95 10.86
CA GLU A 34 -0.56 -21.20 10.98
C GLU A 34 0.14 -19.89 11.34
N PHE A 35 0.66 -19.80 12.55
CA PHE A 35 1.45 -18.67 13.02
C PHE A 35 2.94 -18.99 12.92
N SER A 36 3.68 -18.24 12.11
CA SER A 36 5.12 -18.37 11.94
C SER A 36 5.80 -17.00 12.08
N PRO A 37 6.24 -16.64 13.29
CA PRO A 37 6.86 -15.34 13.55
C PRO A 37 8.21 -15.17 12.85
N GLU A 38 8.88 -16.26 12.47
CA GLU A 38 10.16 -16.24 11.75
C GLU A 38 10.08 -15.47 10.42
N ILE A 39 8.87 -15.34 9.85
CA ILE A 39 8.64 -14.55 8.64
C ILE A 39 9.02 -13.08 8.83
N ILE A 40 9.03 -12.57 10.07
CA ILE A 40 9.39 -11.20 10.38
C ILE A 40 10.82 -10.89 9.93
N GLN A 41 11.74 -11.83 10.13
CA GLN A 41 13.15 -11.67 9.77
C GLN A 41 13.36 -11.56 8.25
N THR A 42 12.49 -12.16 7.46
CA THR A 42 12.61 -12.12 5.98
C THR A 42 12.34 -10.73 5.39
N PHE A 43 11.77 -9.82 6.17
CA PHE A 43 11.46 -8.46 5.73
C PHE A 43 12.48 -7.42 6.21
N LEU A 44 13.42 -7.80 7.08
CA LEU A 44 14.43 -6.88 7.57
C LEU A 44 15.54 -6.73 6.52
N PRO A 45 15.83 -5.51 6.06
CA PRO A 45 16.96 -5.25 5.20
C PRO A 45 18.27 -5.34 6.00
N GLU A 46 19.37 -5.67 5.33
CA GLU A 46 20.71 -5.75 5.95
C GLU A 46 21.18 -4.39 6.49
N ASP A 47 20.69 -3.29 5.90
CA ASP A 47 21.06 -1.91 6.20
C ASP A 47 19.90 -1.12 6.83
N PHE A 48 19.20 -1.72 7.81
CA PHE A 48 18.11 -1.07 8.51
C PHE A 48 18.58 0.16 9.30
N ASP A 49 18.08 1.35 8.90
CA ASP A 49 18.35 2.61 9.58
C ASP A 49 17.16 2.99 10.47
N GLU A 50 17.34 2.83 11.79
CA GLU A 50 16.31 3.11 12.78
C GLU A 50 15.88 4.58 12.82
N ASP A 51 16.78 5.52 12.55
CA ASP A 51 16.46 6.94 12.61
C ASP A 51 15.68 7.38 11.37
N MET A 52 16.05 6.88 10.20
CA MET A 52 15.27 7.07 8.98
C MET A 52 13.87 6.45 9.10
N GLU A 53 13.77 5.24 9.65
CA GLU A 53 12.48 4.57 9.88
C GLU A 53 11.55 5.39 10.78
N LYS A 54 12.08 5.98 11.86
CA LYS A 54 11.31 6.84 12.77
C LYS A 54 10.77 8.09 12.06
N GLU A 55 11.56 8.72 11.21
CA GLU A 55 11.13 9.90 10.45
C GLU A 55 10.06 9.55 9.42
N ILE A 56 10.21 8.43 8.70
CA ILE A 56 9.22 7.95 7.74
C ILE A 56 7.91 7.60 8.46
N LEU A 57 7.99 6.89 9.59
CA LEU A 57 6.81 6.53 10.38
C LEU A 57 6.10 7.77 10.92
N LYS A 58 6.82 8.77 11.40
CA LYS A 58 6.25 10.03 11.88
C LYS A 58 5.41 10.72 10.81
N VAL A 59 5.93 10.82 9.58
CA VAL A 59 5.21 11.41 8.44
C VAL A 59 3.97 10.58 8.09
N HIS A 60 4.09 9.24 8.10
CA HIS A 60 2.97 8.34 7.80
C HIS A 60 1.85 8.40 8.84
N LEU A 61 2.20 8.38 10.13
CA LEU A 61 1.22 8.51 11.21
C LEU A 61 0.45 9.82 11.13
N ASN A 62 1.15 10.90 10.87
CA ASN A 62 0.50 12.20 10.70
C ASN A 62 -0.52 12.20 9.56
N LYS A 63 -0.16 11.61 8.41
CA LYS A 63 -1.10 11.48 7.29
C LYS A 63 -2.28 10.58 7.62
N ILE A 64 -2.04 9.43 8.25
CA ILE A 64 -3.11 8.51 8.66
C ILE A 64 -4.10 9.22 9.58
N ILE A 65 -3.59 9.95 10.58
CA ILE A 65 -4.44 10.66 11.55
C ILE A 65 -5.15 11.86 10.90
N GLU A 66 -4.50 12.57 9.98
CA GLU A 66 -5.11 13.64 9.20
C GLU A 66 -6.31 13.12 8.39
N PHE A 67 -6.17 11.96 7.73
CA PHE A 67 -7.23 11.36 6.92
C PHE A 67 -8.37 10.75 7.73
N LEU A 68 -8.07 10.07 8.83
CA LEU A 68 -9.07 9.40 9.67
C LEU A 68 -9.73 10.37 10.66
N GLY A 69 -8.99 11.35 11.14
CA GLY A 69 -9.38 12.23 12.25
C GLY A 69 -9.08 11.61 13.62
N THR A 70 -8.82 12.44 14.62
CA THR A 70 -8.50 12.02 15.99
C THR A 70 -9.64 11.27 16.68
N ASP A 71 -10.88 11.52 16.24
CA ASP A 71 -12.08 10.88 16.78
C ASP A 71 -12.33 9.49 16.20
N HIS A 72 -11.64 9.09 15.16
CA HIS A 72 -11.81 7.78 14.54
C HIS A 72 -11.49 6.65 15.54
N PRO A 73 -12.30 5.58 15.60
CA PRO A 73 -12.12 4.48 16.56
C PRO A 73 -10.72 3.86 16.54
N ALA A 74 -10.12 3.66 15.36
CA ALA A 74 -8.77 3.14 15.24
C ALA A 74 -7.72 4.10 15.82
N VAL A 75 -7.87 5.42 15.60
CA VAL A 75 -6.95 6.42 16.15
C VAL A 75 -7.07 6.51 17.67
N LYS A 76 -8.29 6.46 18.20
CA LYS A 76 -8.51 6.44 19.66
C LYS A 76 -7.93 5.20 20.31
N LYS A 77 -8.16 4.04 19.71
CA LYS A 77 -7.72 2.75 20.29
C LYS A 77 -6.19 2.58 20.17
N CYS A 78 -5.60 2.90 19.00
CA CYS A 78 -4.20 2.58 18.73
C CYS A 78 -3.25 3.72 19.08
N PHE A 79 -3.70 4.97 18.94
CA PHE A 79 -2.88 6.16 19.15
C PHE A 79 -3.42 7.08 20.25
N ASN A 80 -4.33 6.56 21.08
CA ASN A 80 -4.94 7.28 22.21
C ASN A 80 -5.62 8.61 21.82
N GLY A 81 -6.11 8.73 20.59
CA GLY A 81 -6.71 9.96 20.06
C GLY A 81 -5.73 11.11 19.87
N LEU A 82 -4.43 10.85 19.97
CA LEU A 82 -3.36 11.84 19.80
C LEU A 82 -3.13 12.14 18.32
N SER A 83 -2.48 13.28 18.06
CA SER A 83 -2.07 13.71 16.71
C SER A 83 -0.69 14.35 16.74
N GLY A 84 -0.08 14.50 15.55
CA GLY A 84 1.21 15.16 15.43
C GLY A 84 2.33 14.43 16.19
N ASP A 85 3.21 15.20 16.76
CA ASP A 85 4.36 14.68 17.51
C ASP A 85 3.95 13.87 18.73
N ALA A 86 2.82 14.20 19.36
CA ALA A 86 2.33 13.47 20.53
C ALA A 86 1.92 12.01 20.17
N ALA A 87 1.32 11.80 19.00
CA ALA A 87 0.99 10.47 18.53
C ALA A 87 2.26 9.66 18.22
N PHE A 88 3.23 10.28 17.59
CA PHE A 88 4.51 9.64 17.29
C PHE A 88 5.28 9.25 18.57
N GLU A 89 5.40 10.15 19.54
CA GLU A 89 6.08 9.84 20.81
C GLU A 89 5.35 8.74 21.61
N TYR A 90 4.02 8.70 21.54
CA TYR A 90 3.25 7.60 22.12
C TYR A 90 3.58 6.25 21.47
N VAL A 91 3.60 6.19 20.12
CA VAL A 91 3.95 4.98 19.38
C VAL A 91 5.39 4.58 19.65
N LYS A 92 6.33 5.53 19.60
CA LYS A 92 7.75 5.31 19.87
C LYS A 92 8.02 4.75 21.27
N ALA A 93 7.23 5.15 22.26
CA ALA A 93 7.38 4.67 23.64
C ALA A 93 6.82 3.25 23.85
N LYS A 94 5.88 2.81 22.99
CA LYS A 94 5.15 1.55 23.22
C LYS A 94 5.36 0.48 22.15
N SER A 95 5.79 0.86 20.95
CA SER A 95 5.98 -0.10 19.87
C SER A 95 7.35 -0.77 19.94
N HIS A 96 7.34 -2.08 19.72
CA HIS A 96 8.51 -2.94 19.61
C HIS A 96 9.04 -3.02 18.15
N LEU A 97 8.41 -2.31 17.23
CA LEU A 97 8.72 -2.41 15.80
C LEU A 97 9.66 -1.29 15.29
N LEU A 98 10.22 -0.49 16.20
CA LEU A 98 11.08 0.66 15.85
C LEU A 98 12.57 0.42 16.12
N LYS A 99 12.92 -0.71 16.72
CA LYS A 99 14.30 -1.08 16.99
C LYS A 99 14.56 -2.50 16.50
N LEU A 100 15.70 -2.68 15.85
CA LEU A 100 16.07 -3.97 15.29
C LEU A 100 16.12 -5.07 16.35
N THR A 101 16.70 -4.76 17.52
CA THR A 101 16.80 -5.71 18.65
C THR A 101 15.44 -6.18 19.17
N ASP A 102 14.46 -5.26 19.20
CA ASP A 102 13.12 -5.58 19.67
C ASP A 102 12.36 -6.41 18.63
N ILE A 103 12.55 -6.10 17.34
CA ILE A 103 11.98 -6.87 16.21
C ILE A 103 12.53 -8.31 16.19
N ASP A 104 13.83 -8.48 16.39
CA ASP A 104 14.46 -9.81 16.46
C ASP A 104 13.87 -10.63 17.62
N THR A 105 13.60 -9.99 18.74
CA THR A 105 13.00 -10.65 19.91
C THR A 105 11.57 -11.11 19.60
N LEU A 106 10.79 -10.35 18.82
CA LEU A 106 9.42 -10.73 18.44
C LEU A 106 9.37 -12.01 17.61
N SER A 107 10.42 -12.34 16.87
CA SER A 107 10.48 -13.57 16.07
C SER A 107 10.51 -14.85 16.92
N ALA A 108 10.82 -14.72 18.22
CA ALA A 108 10.82 -15.83 19.16
C ALA A 108 9.52 -15.94 19.99
N PHE A 109 8.59 -15.00 19.83
CA PHE A 109 7.36 -14.95 20.61
C PHE A 109 6.27 -15.84 20.00
N SER A 110 5.48 -16.44 20.90
CA SER A 110 4.22 -17.09 20.53
C SER A 110 3.16 -16.07 20.10
N LYS A 111 2.11 -16.55 19.47
CA LYS A 111 0.96 -15.73 19.07
C LYS A 111 0.34 -14.99 20.25
N GLU A 112 0.16 -15.68 21.37
CA GLU A 112 -0.40 -15.13 22.61
C GLU A 112 0.50 -14.04 23.22
N GLU A 113 1.80 -14.24 23.19
CA GLU A 113 2.75 -13.23 23.70
C GLU A 113 2.71 -11.96 22.86
N ILE A 114 2.67 -12.06 21.54
CA ILE A 114 2.55 -10.89 20.65
C ILE A 114 1.23 -10.14 20.88
N ILE A 115 0.11 -10.85 20.99
CA ILE A 115 -1.19 -10.23 21.28
C ILE A 115 -1.15 -9.49 22.63
N ASN A 116 -0.50 -10.06 23.63
CA ASN A 116 -0.42 -9.47 24.97
C ASN A 116 0.47 -8.22 25.04
N LEU A 117 1.36 -8.00 24.08
CA LEU A 117 2.17 -6.77 23.99
C LEU A 117 1.32 -5.52 23.81
N GLN A 118 0.14 -5.65 23.21
CA GLN A 118 -0.74 -4.51 22.88
C GLN A 118 0.00 -3.40 22.11
N ASP A 119 0.90 -3.80 21.20
CA ASP A 119 1.67 -2.89 20.38
C ASP A 119 0.74 -2.03 19.50
N PRO A 120 0.84 -0.69 19.55
CA PRO A 120 -0.09 0.20 18.86
C PRO A 120 -0.09 0.04 17.33
N LEU A 121 1.05 -0.32 16.73
CA LEU A 121 1.12 -0.55 15.29
C LEU A 121 0.48 -1.88 14.89
N ILE A 122 0.68 -2.93 15.69
CA ILE A 122 0.05 -4.24 15.45
C ILE A 122 -1.48 -4.12 15.64
N LEU A 123 -1.94 -3.46 16.70
CA LEU A 123 -3.36 -3.21 16.92
C LEU A 123 -4.00 -2.39 15.79
N PHE A 124 -3.28 -1.41 15.26
CA PHE A 124 -3.74 -0.63 14.10
C PHE A 124 -3.83 -1.51 12.85
N ALA A 125 -2.82 -2.34 12.60
CA ALA A 125 -2.79 -3.26 11.47
C ALA A 125 -3.92 -4.29 11.51
N GLU A 126 -4.26 -4.84 12.69
CA GLU A 126 -5.39 -5.77 12.86
C GLU A 126 -6.71 -5.12 12.45
N GLN A 127 -7.00 -3.90 12.93
CA GLN A 127 -8.22 -3.19 12.57
C GLN A 127 -8.26 -2.81 11.09
N ALA A 128 -7.10 -2.42 10.55
CA ALA A 128 -6.96 -2.08 9.15
C ALA A 128 -7.18 -3.30 8.24
N LEU A 129 -6.67 -4.47 8.60
CA LEU A 129 -6.86 -5.71 7.84
C LEU A 129 -8.32 -6.12 7.76
N GLU A 130 -9.06 -6.03 8.86
CA GLU A 130 -10.49 -6.33 8.88
C GLU A 130 -11.26 -5.41 7.94
N LYS A 131 -10.97 -4.11 8.01
CA LYS A 131 -11.59 -3.12 7.13
C LYS A 131 -11.20 -3.33 5.66
N LEU A 132 -9.94 -3.63 5.38
CA LEU A 132 -9.44 -3.90 4.03
C LEU A 132 -10.09 -5.14 3.42
N LYS A 133 -10.26 -6.23 4.16
CA LYS A 133 -10.96 -7.43 3.68
C LYS A 133 -12.37 -7.10 3.22
N ASN A 134 -13.12 -6.33 4.02
CA ASN A 134 -14.48 -5.92 3.67
C ASN A 134 -14.50 -5.01 2.44
N LEU A 135 -13.55 -4.08 2.33
CA LEU A 135 -13.44 -3.18 1.17
C LEU A 135 -13.03 -3.93 -0.09
N MET A 136 -12.11 -4.89 0.01
CA MET A 136 -11.67 -5.72 -1.12
C MET A 136 -12.82 -6.60 -1.65
N SER A 137 -13.62 -7.22 -0.77
CA SER A 137 -14.79 -7.98 -1.19
C SER A 137 -15.74 -7.10 -2.00
N LYS A 138 -16.08 -5.93 -1.46
CA LYS A 138 -16.97 -4.98 -2.15
C LYS A 138 -16.36 -4.45 -3.45
N SER A 139 -15.05 -4.19 -3.48
CA SER A 139 -14.35 -3.77 -4.71
C SER A 139 -14.41 -4.86 -5.78
N ASN A 140 -14.24 -6.14 -5.39
CA ASN A 140 -14.34 -7.25 -6.33
C ASN A 140 -15.75 -7.39 -6.92
N GLU A 141 -16.80 -7.22 -6.11
CA GLU A 141 -18.18 -7.21 -6.59
C GLU A 141 -18.41 -6.10 -7.64
N LEU A 142 -17.93 -4.88 -7.34
CA LEU A 142 -18.02 -3.75 -8.27
C LEU A 142 -17.21 -3.96 -9.56
N ASN A 143 -16.03 -4.57 -9.47
CA ASN A 143 -15.21 -4.85 -10.65
C ASN A 143 -15.88 -5.89 -11.57
N ILE A 144 -16.59 -6.87 -11.00
CA ILE A 144 -17.36 -7.86 -11.78
C ILE A 144 -18.51 -7.15 -12.51
N GLU A 145 -19.23 -6.26 -11.83
CA GLU A 145 -20.32 -5.49 -12.43
C GLU A 145 -19.80 -4.54 -13.52
N GLU A 146 -18.69 -3.83 -13.27
CA GLU A 146 -18.01 -2.96 -14.25
C GLU A 146 -17.62 -3.75 -15.52
N ALA A 147 -16.99 -4.92 -15.35
CA ALA A 147 -16.61 -5.77 -16.48
C ALA A 147 -17.81 -6.27 -17.30
N ALA A 148 -18.93 -6.57 -16.64
CA ALA A 148 -20.17 -6.94 -17.35
C ALA A 148 -20.73 -5.79 -18.18
N LEU A 149 -20.76 -4.58 -17.61
CA LEU A 149 -21.21 -3.36 -18.33
C LEU A 149 -20.28 -2.98 -19.46
N GLU A 150 -18.96 -3.11 -19.27
CA GLU A 150 -17.98 -2.88 -20.34
C GLU A 150 -18.18 -3.86 -21.52
N GLN A 151 -18.50 -5.11 -21.21
CA GLN A 151 -18.80 -6.12 -22.24
C GLN A 151 -20.07 -5.78 -23.02
N GLU A 152 -21.13 -5.32 -22.36
CA GLU A 152 -22.37 -4.87 -23.03
C GLU A 152 -22.11 -3.65 -23.89
N MET A 153 -21.37 -2.68 -23.38
CA MET A 153 -20.98 -1.48 -24.14
C MET A 153 -20.14 -1.84 -25.37
N GLY A 154 -19.19 -2.79 -25.21
CA GLY A 154 -18.38 -3.29 -26.31
C GLY A 154 -19.22 -3.95 -27.41
N ARG A 155 -20.25 -4.74 -27.03
CA ARG A 155 -21.20 -5.33 -27.98
C ARG A 155 -21.99 -4.25 -28.74
N ALA A 156 -22.53 -3.27 -28.03
CA ALA A 156 -23.29 -2.18 -28.63
C ALA A 156 -22.43 -1.37 -29.61
N LEU A 157 -21.19 -1.07 -29.24
CA LEU A 157 -20.23 -0.40 -30.12
C LEU A 157 -19.92 -1.22 -31.38
N TYR A 158 -19.75 -2.53 -31.21
CA TYR A 158 -19.50 -3.42 -32.35
C TYR A 158 -20.72 -3.52 -33.30
N GLU A 159 -21.95 -3.55 -32.76
CA GLU A 159 -23.17 -3.54 -33.58
C GLU A 159 -23.32 -2.27 -34.41
N VAL A 160 -22.88 -1.11 -33.88
CA VAL A 160 -22.97 0.18 -34.58
C VAL A 160 -21.82 0.38 -35.58
N TYR A 161 -20.62 0.05 -35.21
CA TYR A 161 -19.40 0.42 -35.97
C TYR A 161 -18.70 -0.78 -36.63
N GLY A 162 -19.07 -2.02 -36.25
CA GLY A 162 -18.45 -3.23 -36.77
C GLY A 162 -16.93 -3.27 -36.52
N ALA A 163 -16.18 -3.73 -37.48
CA ALA A 163 -14.72 -3.81 -37.44
C ALA A 163 -14.00 -2.48 -37.76
N SER A 164 -14.73 -1.38 -37.93
CA SER A 164 -14.13 -0.04 -38.21
C SER A 164 -13.47 0.57 -36.98
N ILE A 165 -13.86 0.16 -35.77
CA ILE A 165 -13.15 0.51 -34.53
C ILE A 165 -12.16 -0.61 -34.20
N PRO A 166 -10.86 -0.31 -34.11
CA PRO A 166 -9.89 -1.32 -33.71
C PRO A 166 -10.20 -1.79 -32.29
N PRO A 167 -10.13 -3.11 -32.01
CA PRO A 167 -10.33 -3.64 -30.66
C PRO A 167 -9.26 -3.08 -29.74
N ASP A 168 -9.62 -2.87 -28.49
CA ASP A 168 -8.68 -2.55 -27.41
C ASP A 168 -7.65 -3.68 -27.23
N ALA A 169 -6.64 -3.48 -26.42
CA ALA A 169 -5.49 -4.39 -26.33
C ALA A 169 -5.88 -5.88 -26.31
N THR A 170 -5.49 -6.62 -27.34
CA THR A 170 -5.83 -8.05 -27.53
C THR A 170 -4.73 -8.98 -27.01
N PHE A 171 -3.71 -8.47 -26.32
CA PHE A 171 -2.48 -9.20 -25.93
C PHE A 171 -1.74 -9.85 -27.10
N THR A 172 -2.07 -9.48 -28.34
CA THR A 172 -1.32 -9.90 -29.51
C THR A 172 -0.07 -9.06 -29.70
N LEU A 173 0.95 -9.64 -30.32
CA LEU A 173 2.17 -8.92 -30.65
C LEU A 173 1.83 -7.74 -31.57
N ARG A 174 2.12 -6.51 -31.12
CA ARG A 174 2.03 -5.31 -31.92
C ARG A 174 3.44 -4.88 -32.28
N LEU A 175 3.71 -4.80 -33.57
CA LEU A 175 4.99 -4.34 -34.09
C LEU A 175 4.82 -2.90 -34.56
N SER A 176 5.75 -2.04 -34.15
CA SER A 176 5.92 -0.70 -34.70
C SER A 176 7.30 -0.64 -35.32
N ASP A 177 7.37 -0.19 -36.54
CA ASP A 177 8.62 0.08 -37.23
C ASP A 177 8.72 1.57 -37.61
N GLY A 178 9.92 2.01 -37.95
CA GLY A 178 10.15 3.38 -38.30
C GLY A 178 11.58 3.60 -38.77
N VAL A 179 11.82 4.75 -39.33
CA VAL A 179 13.15 5.18 -39.79
C VAL A 179 13.69 6.20 -38.82
N VAL A 180 14.91 5.99 -38.36
CA VAL A 180 15.64 6.97 -37.53
C VAL A 180 16.01 8.15 -38.43
N LYS A 181 15.46 9.32 -38.17
CA LYS A 181 15.74 10.54 -38.91
C LYS A 181 15.57 11.77 -38.02
N ASN A 182 16.22 12.84 -38.41
CA ASN A 182 15.98 14.15 -37.82
C ASN A 182 14.55 14.65 -38.07
N TYR A 183 14.05 15.58 -37.24
CA TYR A 183 12.77 16.23 -37.39
C TYR A 183 12.82 17.67 -36.88
N GLU A 184 11.93 18.50 -37.42
CA GLU A 184 11.81 19.89 -36.99
C GLU A 184 11.12 19.96 -35.61
N TYR A 185 11.74 20.66 -34.70
CA TYR A 185 11.25 20.86 -33.34
C TYR A 185 11.53 22.30 -32.86
N ASN A 186 10.47 23.05 -32.55
CA ASN A 186 10.56 24.44 -32.04
C ASN A 186 11.50 25.35 -32.82
N GLY A 187 11.45 25.30 -34.15
CA GLY A 187 12.26 26.16 -35.05
C GLY A 187 13.72 25.72 -35.17
N THR A 188 14.08 24.56 -34.67
CA THR A 188 15.37 23.91 -34.86
C THR A 188 15.18 22.49 -35.41
N ILE A 189 16.28 21.81 -35.76
CA ILE A 189 16.25 20.42 -36.18
C ILE A 189 16.76 19.56 -35.01
N ALA A 190 15.89 18.70 -34.45
CA ALA A 190 16.29 17.69 -33.51
C ALA A 190 17.12 16.61 -34.22
N PRO A 191 18.32 16.27 -33.74
CA PRO A 191 19.18 15.27 -34.37
C PRO A 191 18.62 13.86 -34.24
N GLU A 192 19.07 12.97 -35.12
CA GLU A 192 18.68 11.54 -35.12
C GLU A 192 19.10 10.80 -33.82
N TYR A 193 20.18 11.26 -33.21
CA TYR A 193 20.72 10.70 -31.97
C TYR A 193 21.02 11.81 -30.96
N THR A 194 20.69 11.56 -29.72
CA THR A 194 21.01 12.41 -28.59
C THR A 194 21.89 11.66 -27.59
N THR A 195 22.78 12.37 -26.92
CA THR A 195 23.58 11.85 -25.82
C THR A 195 23.06 12.40 -24.52
N PHE A 196 23.09 11.56 -23.50
CA PHE A 196 22.83 12.01 -22.12
C PHE A 196 24.14 12.58 -21.54
N TYR A 197 24.10 13.83 -21.16
CA TYR A 197 25.16 14.52 -20.40
C TYR A 197 24.58 15.00 -19.08
#